data_5db7124d94de8e66f59b196b9b35bf54
#
_entry.id   5db7124d94de8e66f59b196b9b35bf54
#
_cell.length_a   1.000
_cell.length_b   1.000
_cell.length_c   1.000
_cell.angle_alpha   90.00
_cell.angle_beta   90.00
_cell.angle_gamma   90.00
#
_symmetry.space_group_name_H-M   'P 1'
#
loop_
_entity.id
_entity.type
_entity.pdbx_description
1 polymer ?
#
loop_
_entity_poly.entity_id
_entity_poly.type
_entity_poly.pdbx_seq_one_letter_code
_entity_poly.pdbx_strand_id
1 'polypeptide(L)'
;FAEVTGGTFWKAYTPEQIAGTEPFQVGKGENITDMYKDLMQVYAPINLYDEKLRKLAKELGTAWVRVSGTWATKTYYDFDGTCNGKVPEGYLNVLTKEQWIGVLDFVKAIGAKLMISVANCPGLHSADEPWHPAEAEKIFALSKEYGVPIDGAEFANEPNMMEETGFPHGYTAADYRRDQDLFFVWLRKNYP
;
A
#
# COMPACT_ATOMS: atom_id res chain seq x y z
N PHE A 1 -2.15 1.30 -1.31
CA PHE A 1 -2.70 -0.06 -1.08
C PHE A 1 -4.09 -0.05 -0.44
N ALA A 2 -4.32 0.85 0.47
CA ALA A 2 -5.56 0.86 1.23
C ALA A 2 -6.82 1.01 0.34
N GLU A 3 -6.77 1.82 -0.69
CA GLU A 3 -7.87 1.97 -1.65
C GLU A 3 -8.06 0.69 -2.49
N VAL A 4 -6.99 -0.01 -2.79
CA VAL A 4 -7.01 -1.25 -3.58
C VAL A 4 -7.60 -2.40 -2.80
N THR A 5 -7.24 -2.54 -1.52
CA THR A 5 -7.70 -3.64 -0.65
C THR A 5 -9.00 -3.32 0.09
N GLY A 6 -9.38 -2.05 0.13
CA GLY A 6 -10.39 -1.55 1.05
C GLY A 6 -9.86 -1.45 2.47
N GLY A 7 -10.62 -0.87 3.36
CA GLY A 7 -10.24 -0.73 4.77
C GLY A 7 -10.85 0.49 5.43
N THR A 8 -10.29 0.84 6.59
CA THR A 8 -10.77 1.96 7.40
C THR A 8 -9.95 3.22 7.11
N PHE A 9 -10.62 4.26 6.62
CA PHE A 9 -10.01 5.53 6.27
C PHE A 9 -10.85 6.69 6.79
N TRP A 10 -10.31 7.91 6.62
CA TRP A 10 -11.00 9.13 6.91
C TRP A 10 -12.34 9.23 6.18
N LYS A 11 -13.39 9.58 6.89
CA LYS A 11 -14.68 9.95 6.29
C LYS A 11 -14.47 11.18 5.41
N ALA A 12 -15.21 11.25 4.30
CA ALA A 12 -15.36 12.49 3.58
C ALA A 12 -16.10 13.52 4.48
N TYR A 13 -15.72 14.78 4.39
CA TYR A 13 -16.47 15.85 5.03
C TYR A 13 -17.88 15.90 4.48
N THR A 14 -18.87 16.12 5.37
CA THR A 14 -20.24 16.42 4.96
C THR A 14 -20.33 17.83 4.38
N PRO A 15 -21.35 18.15 3.56
CA PRO A 15 -21.56 19.52 3.08
C PRO A 15 -21.68 20.52 4.24
N GLU A 16 -22.30 20.13 5.35
CA GLU A 16 -22.47 20.94 6.56
C GLU A 16 -21.13 21.22 7.25
N GLN A 17 -20.24 20.21 7.32
CA GLN A 17 -18.88 20.38 7.84
C GLN A 17 -18.07 21.33 6.95
N ILE A 18 -18.16 21.19 5.62
CA ILE A 18 -17.50 22.08 4.66
C ILE A 18 -18.04 23.52 4.80
N ALA A 19 -19.35 23.67 5.02
CA ALA A 19 -19.98 24.97 5.23
C ALA A 19 -19.71 25.57 6.63
N GLY A 20 -19.10 24.79 7.53
CA GLY A 20 -18.83 25.22 8.92
C GLY A 20 -20.08 25.30 9.81
N THR A 21 -21.18 24.69 9.38
CA THR A 21 -22.46 24.66 10.15
C THR A 21 -22.56 23.44 11.07
N GLU A 22 -21.77 22.42 10.86
CA GLU A 22 -21.61 21.27 11.73
C GLU A 22 -20.18 21.25 12.32
N PRO A 23 -20.04 21.21 13.67
CA PRO A 23 -18.70 21.17 14.26
C PRO A 23 -17.99 19.86 13.96
N PHE A 24 -16.70 19.96 13.70
CA PHE A 24 -15.81 18.83 13.57
C PHE A 24 -15.56 18.25 14.97
N GLN A 25 -16.05 17.03 15.22
CA GLN A 25 -15.84 16.37 16.50
C GLN A 25 -14.61 15.46 16.44
N VAL A 26 -13.60 15.79 17.21
CA VAL A 26 -12.48 14.90 17.50
C VAL A 26 -12.86 14.04 18.71
N GLY A 27 -12.78 12.73 18.58
CA GLY A 27 -13.06 11.80 19.68
C GLY A 27 -12.16 12.07 20.89
N LYS A 28 -12.64 11.72 22.07
CA LYS A 28 -11.86 11.79 23.31
C LYS A 28 -11.20 10.44 23.54
N GLY A 29 -9.88 10.36 23.43
CA GLY A 29 -9.11 9.14 23.65
C GLY A 29 -7.69 9.43 24.10
N GLU A 30 -7.00 8.41 24.62
CA GLU A 30 -5.62 8.52 25.09
C GLU A 30 -4.60 8.41 23.97
N ASN A 31 -5.01 7.85 22.83
CA ASN A 31 -4.16 7.71 21.64
C ASN A 31 -4.84 8.33 20.41
N ILE A 32 -4.05 8.52 19.36
CA ILE A 32 -4.51 9.19 18.13
C ILE A 32 -5.63 8.40 17.43
N THR A 33 -5.62 7.08 17.51
CA THR A 33 -6.64 6.21 16.92
C THR A 33 -8.01 6.42 17.59
N ASP A 34 -8.04 6.50 18.91
CA ASP A 34 -9.26 6.74 19.67
C ASP A 34 -9.78 8.17 19.47
N MET A 35 -8.84 9.14 19.41
CA MET A 35 -9.20 10.54 19.14
C MET A 35 -9.91 10.72 17.81
N TYR A 36 -9.54 9.94 16.81
CA TYR A 36 -10.06 10.06 15.44
C TYR A 36 -11.06 8.97 15.05
N LYS A 37 -11.46 8.10 15.99
CA LYS A 37 -12.36 6.97 15.73
C LYS A 37 -13.63 7.36 14.99
N ASP A 38 -14.25 8.46 15.40
CA ASP A 38 -15.51 8.93 14.82
C ASP A 38 -15.32 9.57 13.43
N LEU A 39 -14.05 9.82 13.04
CA LEU A 39 -13.68 10.39 11.75
C LEU A 39 -13.33 9.32 10.73
N MET A 40 -13.38 8.06 11.11
CA MET A 40 -13.06 6.93 10.25
C MET A 40 -14.31 6.21 9.78
N GLN A 41 -14.25 5.61 8.60
CA GLN A 41 -15.25 4.66 8.12
C GLN A 41 -14.59 3.55 7.29
N VAL A 42 -15.31 2.44 7.13
CA VAL A 42 -14.88 1.33 6.28
C VAL A 42 -15.27 1.62 4.84
N TYR A 43 -14.31 1.51 3.95
CA TYR A 43 -14.51 1.59 2.50
C TYR A 43 -14.33 0.22 1.86
N ALA A 44 -15.16 -0.07 0.88
CA ALA A 44 -14.93 -1.19 -0.02
C ALA A 44 -13.70 -0.93 -0.91
N PRO A 45 -13.07 -1.99 -1.44
CA PRO A 45 -12.05 -1.84 -2.48
C PRO A 45 -12.53 -0.97 -3.63
N ILE A 46 -11.65 -0.09 -4.14
CA ILE A 46 -11.97 0.77 -5.28
C ILE A 46 -12.27 -0.06 -6.53
N ASN A 47 -13.32 0.30 -7.25
CA ASN A 47 -13.61 -0.33 -8.54
C ASN A 47 -12.72 0.26 -9.65
N LEU A 48 -11.57 -0.36 -9.89
CA LEU A 48 -10.62 0.04 -10.92
C LEU A 48 -11.09 -0.25 -12.36
N TYR A 49 -12.26 -0.89 -12.53
CA TYR A 49 -12.92 -1.11 -13.82
C TYR A 49 -14.03 -0.08 -14.12
N ASP A 50 -14.27 0.88 -13.20
CA ASP A 50 -15.22 1.97 -13.44
C ASP A 50 -14.79 2.81 -14.64
N GLU A 51 -15.67 2.89 -15.65
CA GLU A 51 -15.38 3.56 -16.93
C GLU A 51 -15.17 5.07 -16.74
N LYS A 52 -15.94 5.69 -15.84
CA LYS A 52 -15.81 7.12 -15.55
C LYS A 52 -14.49 7.43 -14.88
N LEU A 53 -14.08 6.59 -13.90
CA LEU A 53 -12.78 6.71 -13.25
C LEU A 53 -11.65 6.59 -14.28
N ARG A 54 -11.68 5.56 -15.13
CA ARG A 54 -10.67 5.34 -16.18
C ARG A 54 -10.61 6.51 -17.16
N LYS A 55 -11.76 7.01 -17.58
CA LYS A 55 -11.83 8.16 -18.47
C LYS A 55 -11.18 9.40 -17.84
N LEU A 56 -11.58 9.77 -16.63
CA LEU A 56 -11.06 10.93 -15.92
C LEU A 56 -9.56 10.80 -15.63
N ALA A 57 -9.10 9.61 -15.21
CA ALA A 57 -7.69 9.36 -14.99
C ALA A 57 -6.87 9.50 -16.29
N LYS A 58 -7.38 9.03 -17.42
CA LYS A 58 -6.72 9.16 -18.71
C LYS A 58 -6.64 10.62 -19.19
N GLU A 59 -7.61 11.44 -18.84
CA GLU A 59 -7.62 12.87 -19.18
C GLU A 59 -6.51 13.67 -18.46
N LEU A 60 -5.91 13.12 -17.38
CA LEU A 60 -4.73 13.71 -16.75
C LEU A 60 -3.48 13.65 -17.63
N GLY A 61 -3.51 12.88 -18.71
CA GLY A 61 -2.36 12.68 -19.61
C GLY A 61 -1.38 11.64 -19.11
N THR A 62 -0.10 11.76 -19.48
CA THR A 62 0.95 10.86 -19.03
C THR A 62 1.17 11.04 -17.54
N ALA A 63 0.87 10.00 -16.77
CA ALA A 63 0.87 10.03 -15.31
C ALA A 63 1.58 8.80 -14.71
N TRP A 64 1.86 8.88 -13.43
CA TRP A 64 2.27 7.76 -12.60
C TRP A 64 1.10 7.33 -11.71
N VAL A 65 0.84 6.03 -11.67
CA VAL A 65 0.00 5.41 -10.65
C VAL A 65 0.92 4.93 -9.55
N ARG A 66 0.83 5.53 -8.37
CA ARG A 66 1.59 5.12 -7.20
C ARG A 66 0.70 4.29 -6.28
N VAL A 67 1.02 3.01 -6.14
CA VAL A 67 0.39 2.10 -5.19
C VAL A 67 1.33 1.90 -4.01
N SER A 68 1.12 2.67 -2.97
CA SER A 68 2.01 2.79 -1.82
C SER A 68 1.21 3.19 -0.57
N GLY A 69 1.82 3.93 0.34
CA GLY A 69 1.27 4.40 1.60
C GLY A 69 1.61 3.47 2.75
N THR A 70 1.20 3.84 3.96
CA THR A 70 1.48 3.09 5.20
C THR A 70 1.05 1.63 5.16
N TRP A 71 0.00 1.30 4.39
CA TRP A 71 -0.46 -0.09 4.25
C TRP A 71 0.47 -0.97 3.40
N ALA A 72 1.24 -0.38 2.48
CA ALA A 72 2.19 -1.15 1.67
C ALA A 72 3.19 -1.92 2.54
N THR A 73 3.71 -1.27 3.59
CA THR A 73 4.70 -1.85 4.51
C THR A 73 4.24 -3.15 5.16
N LYS A 74 2.95 -3.30 5.42
CA LYS A 74 2.34 -4.37 6.22
C LYS A 74 1.35 -5.25 5.45
N THR A 75 1.45 -5.27 4.11
CA THR A 75 0.58 -6.04 3.24
C THR A 75 1.24 -7.34 2.79
N TYR A 76 0.55 -8.46 3.00
CA TYR A 76 0.88 -9.76 2.43
C TYR A 76 0.27 -9.90 1.03
N TYR A 77 1.02 -10.47 0.08
CA TYR A 77 0.53 -10.71 -1.27
C TYR A 77 0.07 -12.16 -1.43
N ASP A 78 -1.25 -12.37 -1.32
CA ASP A 78 -1.91 -13.68 -1.45
C ASP A 78 -2.25 -13.96 -2.92
N PHE A 79 -1.22 -14.21 -3.73
CA PHE A 79 -1.40 -14.46 -5.16
C PHE A 79 -1.70 -15.92 -5.51
N ASP A 80 -1.60 -16.81 -4.55
CA ASP A 80 -1.94 -18.23 -4.66
C ASP A 80 -3.27 -18.60 -3.96
N GLY A 81 -3.89 -17.63 -3.27
CA GLY A 81 -5.18 -17.81 -2.59
C GLY A 81 -5.13 -18.66 -1.33
N THR A 82 -3.95 -18.82 -0.73
CA THR A 82 -3.76 -19.72 0.43
C THR A 82 -4.26 -19.14 1.74
N CYS A 83 -4.38 -17.83 1.86
CA CYS A 83 -4.80 -17.15 3.09
C CYS A 83 -6.28 -17.35 3.44
N ASN A 84 -7.14 -17.68 2.46
CA ASN A 84 -8.57 -17.84 2.66
C ASN A 84 -9.22 -16.67 3.43
N GLY A 85 -8.80 -15.44 3.14
CA GLY A 85 -9.29 -14.22 3.78
C GLY A 85 -8.73 -13.96 5.19
N LYS A 86 -7.78 -14.75 5.67
CA LYS A 86 -7.09 -14.52 6.94
C LYS A 86 -5.78 -13.79 6.71
N VAL A 87 -5.55 -12.73 7.46
CA VAL A 87 -4.27 -12.03 7.43
C VAL A 87 -3.22 -12.89 8.14
N PRO A 88 -2.08 -13.22 7.50
CA PRO A 88 -1.00 -13.97 8.15
C PRO A 88 -0.39 -13.20 9.32
N GLU A 89 0.18 -13.94 10.27
CA GLU A 89 0.83 -13.37 11.44
C GLU A 89 1.92 -12.36 11.03
N GLY A 90 1.98 -11.23 11.74
CA GLY A 90 2.94 -10.17 11.49
C GLY A 90 2.60 -9.24 10.31
N TYR A 91 1.55 -9.55 9.55
CA TYR A 91 0.95 -8.65 8.55
C TYR A 91 -0.34 -8.03 9.09
N LEU A 92 -0.80 -6.95 8.49
CA LEU A 92 -2.06 -6.28 8.86
C LEU A 92 -3.04 -6.13 7.69
N ASN A 93 -2.63 -6.55 6.50
CA ASN A 93 -3.43 -6.45 5.29
C ASN A 93 -3.10 -7.57 4.30
N VAL A 94 -4.00 -7.86 3.39
CA VAL A 94 -3.82 -8.83 2.31
C VAL A 94 -4.21 -8.20 0.99
N LEU A 95 -3.35 -8.35 -0.01
CA LEU A 95 -3.61 -8.02 -1.40
C LEU A 95 -3.79 -9.32 -2.18
N THR A 96 -4.97 -9.52 -2.78
CA THR A 96 -5.20 -10.70 -3.61
C THR A 96 -4.67 -10.50 -5.03
N LYS A 97 -4.51 -11.62 -5.74
CA LYS A 97 -4.10 -11.60 -7.15
C LYS A 97 -5.06 -10.80 -8.03
N GLU A 98 -6.36 -10.96 -7.80
CA GLU A 98 -7.40 -10.27 -8.55
C GLU A 98 -7.35 -8.75 -8.33
N GLN A 99 -7.14 -8.33 -7.09
CA GLN A 99 -6.98 -6.90 -6.77
C GLN A 99 -5.75 -6.31 -7.47
N TRP A 100 -4.63 -7.05 -7.48
CA TRP A 100 -3.44 -6.59 -8.17
C TRP A 100 -3.60 -6.56 -9.69
N ILE A 101 -4.23 -7.57 -10.29
CA ILE A 101 -4.58 -7.56 -11.72
C ILE A 101 -5.46 -6.34 -12.06
N GLY A 102 -6.40 -6.00 -11.18
CA GLY A 102 -7.21 -4.78 -11.34
C GLY A 102 -6.36 -3.50 -11.43
N VAL A 103 -5.29 -3.40 -10.63
CA VAL A 103 -4.32 -2.29 -10.72
C VAL A 103 -3.59 -2.31 -12.06
N LEU A 104 -3.09 -3.46 -12.49
CA LEU A 104 -2.37 -3.61 -13.75
C LEU A 104 -3.25 -3.25 -14.95
N ASP A 105 -4.50 -3.71 -14.95
CA ASP A 105 -5.50 -3.36 -15.99
C ASP A 105 -5.82 -1.87 -16.00
N PHE A 106 -5.91 -1.24 -14.83
CA PHE A 106 -6.12 0.19 -14.71
C PHE A 106 -4.95 0.98 -15.29
N VAL A 107 -3.73 0.66 -14.88
CA VAL A 107 -2.49 1.28 -15.38
C VAL A 107 -2.41 1.19 -16.91
N LYS A 108 -2.67 -0.01 -17.45
CA LYS A 108 -2.69 -0.26 -18.89
C LYS A 108 -3.78 0.55 -19.62
N ALA A 109 -4.99 0.58 -19.05
CA ALA A 109 -6.13 1.28 -19.66
C ALA A 109 -5.92 2.78 -19.77
N ILE A 110 -5.24 3.40 -18.81
CA ILE A 110 -4.97 4.84 -18.80
C ILE A 110 -3.62 5.22 -19.42
N GLY A 111 -2.76 4.23 -19.73
CA GLY A 111 -1.44 4.47 -20.31
C GLY A 111 -0.45 5.09 -19.33
N ALA A 112 -0.59 4.80 -18.03
CA ALA A 112 0.28 5.33 -16.98
C ALA A 112 1.50 4.44 -16.75
N LYS A 113 2.47 4.97 -16.00
CA LYS A 113 3.56 4.22 -15.37
C LYS A 113 3.17 3.78 -13.98
N LEU A 114 3.75 2.68 -13.51
CA LEU A 114 3.45 2.08 -12.20
C LEU A 114 4.62 2.26 -11.23
N MET A 115 4.32 2.78 -10.05
CA MET A 115 5.26 2.89 -8.94
C MET A 115 4.67 2.24 -7.68
N ILE A 116 5.50 1.51 -6.92
CA ILE A 116 5.07 0.85 -5.68
C ILE A 116 6.05 1.06 -4.53
N SER A 117 5.57 0.79 -3.29
CA SER A 117 6.41 0.43 -2.14
C SER A 117 6.25 -1.06 -1.84
N VAL A 118 7.23 -1.65 -1.15
CA VAL A 118 7.22 -3.07 -0.79
C VAL A 118 6.96 -3.30 0.69
N ALA A 119 6.63 -4.55 1.05
CA ALA A 119 6.43 -4.95 2.43
C ALA A 119 7.74 -4.93 3.22
N ASN A 120 7.66 -4.45 4.47
CA ASN A 120 8.74 -4.44 5.44
C ASN A 120 8.14 -4.43 6.86
N CYS A 121 7.73 -5.60 7.34
CA CYS A 121 6.98 -5.73 8.60
C CYS A 121 7.36 -7.02 9.33
N PRO A 122 6.89 -7.22 10.59
CA PRO A 122 7.21 -8.40 11.38
C PRO A 122 6.86 -9.74 10.73
N GLY A 123 5.88 -9.77 9.82
CA GLY A 123 5.53 -10.97 9.07
C GLY A 123 6.56 -11.36 8.02
N LEU A 124 7.41 -10.42 7.61
CA LEU A 124 8.48 -10.67 6.65
C LEU A 124 9.81 -11.00 7.34
N HIS A 125 10.22 -10.20 8.33
CA HIS A 125 11.45 -10.39 9.08
C HIS A 125 11.42 -9.62 10.42
N SER A 126 12.35 -9.91 11.34
CA SER A 126 12.58 -9.12 12.54
C SER A 126 13.57 -7.97 12.29
N ALA A 127 13.70 -7.03 13.24
CA ALA A 127 14.68 -5.95 13.14
C ALA A 127 16.14 -6.45 13.08
N ASP A 128 16.42 -7.57 13.77
CA ASP A 128 17.76 -8.18 13.81
C ASP A 128 18.09 -8.99 12.56
N GLU A 129 17.11 -9.28 11.71
CA GLU A 129 17.27 -10.02 10.46
C GLU A 129 17.25 -9.07 9.28
N PRO A 130 18.08 -9.31 8.24
CA PRO A 130 18.02 -8.52 7.02
C PRO A 130 16.70 -8.72 6.27
N TRP A 131 16.22 -7.64 5.65
CA TRP A 131 15.12 -7.74 4.70
C TRP A 131 15.43 -8.75 3.59
N HIS A 132 14.43 -9.48 3.14
CA HIS A 132 14.52 -10.40 2.01
C HIS A 132 13.36 -10.19 1.02
N PRO A 133 13.56 -10.54 -0.27
CA PRO A 133 12.65 -10.16 -1.35
C PRO A 133 11.41 -11.05 -1.52
N ALA A 134 11.13 -11.98 -0.63
CA ALA A 134 10.10 -13.02 -0.84
C ALA A 134 8.72 -12.44 -1.21
N GLU A 135 8.28 -11.38 -0.53
CA GLU A 135 7.01 -10.72 -0.90
C GLU A 135 7.18 -9.83 -2.13
N ALA A 136 8.26 -9.06 -2.21
CA ALA A 136 8.52 -8.20 -3.37
C ALA A 136 8.60 -8.99 -4.67
N GLU A 137 9.23 -10.17 -4.66
CA GLU A 137 9.34 -11.03 -5.84
C GLU A 137 7.97 -11.40 -6.40
N LYS A 138 6.98 -11.70 -5.57
CA LYS A 138 5.63 -12.05 -6.02
C LYS A 138 5.00 -10.94 -6.88
N ILE A 139 5.03 -9.71 -6.39
CA ILE A 139 4.36 -8.58 -7.05
C ILE A 139 5.12 -8.13 -8.30
N PHE A 140 6.45 -8.14 -8.27
CA PHE A 140 7.28 -7.81 -9.44
C PHE A 140 7.18 -8.88 -10.53
N ALA A 141 7.24 -10.17 -10.18
CA ALA A 141 7.14 -11.27 -11.13
C ALA A 141 5.78 -11.28 -11.81
N LEU A 142 4.67 -11.18 -11.03
CA LEU A 142 3.33 -11.15 -11.59
C LEU A 142 3.13 -9.94 -12.52
N SER A 143 3.60 -8.76 -12.13
CA SER A 143 3.47 -7.55 -12.96
C SER A 143 4.21 -7.68 -14.29
N LYS A 144 5.42 -8.23 -14.26
CA LYS A 144 6.22 -8.49 -15.45
C LYS A 144 5.57 -9.55 -16.36
N GLU A 145 5.11 -10.66 -15.79
CA GLU A 145 4.41 -11.73 -16.51
C GLU A 145 3.11 -11.24 -17.15
N TYR A 146 2.37 -10.38 -16.45
CA TYR A 146 1.14 -9.77 -16.95
C TYR A 146 1.37 -8.75 -18.07
N GLY A 147 2.61 -8.35 -18.33
CA GLY A 147 2.97 -7.38 -19.36
C GLY A 147 2.79 -5.92 -18.93
N VAL A 148 2.74 -5.66 -17.63
CA VAL A 148 2.72 -4.31 -17.03
C VAL A 148 3.81 -4.26 -15.95
N PRO A 149 5.08 -4.13 -16.34
CA PRO A 149 6.17 -4.09 -15.39
C PRO A 149 6.05 -2.87 -14.46
N ILE A 150 6.62 -2.99 -13.27
CA ILE A 150 6.74 -1.88 -12.34
C ILE A 150 7.85 -0.96 -12.83
N ASP A 151 7.52 0.31 -13.12
CA ASP A 151 8.46 1.29 -13.67
C ASP A 151 9.31 1.98 -12.61
N GLY A 152 8.85 1.97 -11.37
CA GLY A 152 9.56 2.57 -10.25
C GLY A 152 9.20 1.92 -8.92
N ALA A 153 10.14 1.91 -8.00
CA ALA A 153 9.90 1.37 -6.66
C ALA A 153 10.64 2.16 -5.60
N GLU A 154 9.98 2.33 -4.47
CA GLU A 154 10.56 2.82 -3.23
C GLU A 154 10.58 1.68 -2.20
N PHE A 155 11.56 1.68 -1.30
CA PHE A 155 11.66 0.62 -0.30
C PHE A 155 10.52 0.69 0.71
N ALA A 156 10.14 1.89 1.15
CA ALA A 156 9.04 2.07 2.08
C ALA A 156 8.44 3.48 2.01
N ASN A 157 7.19 3.59 2.42
CA ASN A 157 6.51 4.86 2.62
C ASN A 157 6.85 5.42 4.03
N GLU A 158 7.15 6.70 4.13
CA GLU A 158 7.35 7.44 5.40
C GLU A 158 8.25 6.73 6.42
N PRO A 159 9.51 6.40 6.06
CA PRO A 159 10.40 5.63 6.94
C PRO A 159 10.79 6.37 8.22
N ASN A 160 10.49 7.66 8.34
CA ASN A 160 10.65 8.44 9.55
C ASN A 160 9.59 8.14 10.63
N MET A 161 8.52 7.42 10.27
CA MET A 161 7.41 7.02 11.15
C MET A 161 7.35 5.50 11.32
N MET A 162 8.49 4.88 11.64
CA MET A 162 8.65 3.42 11.59
C MET A 162 7.65 2.65 12.46
N GLU A 163 7.40 3.08 13.69
CA GLU A 163 6.47 2.40 14.60
C GLU A 163 5.02 2.46 14.09
N GLU A 164 4.59 3.61 13.59
CA GLU A 164 3.22 3.83 13.11
C GLU A 164 2.99 3.18 11.73
N THR A 165 4.03 3.04 10.93
CA THR A 165 3.92 2.49 9.57
C THR A 165 3.98 0.97 9.51
N GLY A 166 4.30 0.30 10.62
CA GLY A 166 4.24 -1.16 10.74
C GLY A 166 5.57 -1.87 10.46
N PHE A 167 6.70 -1.18 10.55
CA PHE A 167 8.03 -1.80 10.53
C PHE A 167 8.22 -2.80 11.69
N PRO A 168 9.20 -3.70 11.61
CA PRO A 168 9.54 -4.59 12.72
C PRO A 168 9.80 -3.83 14.02
N HIS A 169 9.38 -4.39 15.15
CA HIS A 169 9.60 -3.77 16.46
C HIS A 169 11.10 -3.55 16.73
N GLY A 170 11.46 -2.36 17.21
CA GLY A 170 12.85 -1.97 17.46
C GLY A 170 13.66 -1.62 16.22
N TYR A 171 13.01 -1.51 15.05
CA TYR A 171 13.67 -1.14 13.79
C TYR A 171 14.24 0.27 13.85
N THR A 172 15.51 0.40 13.48
CA THR A 172 16.27 1.65 13.56
C THR A 172 16.59 2.24 12.17
N ALA A 173 17.08 3.46 12.13
CA ALA A 173 17.59 4.06 10.90
C ALA A 173 18.77 3.29 10.28
N ALA A 174 19.56 2.58 11.11
CA ALA A 174 20.65 1.74 10.63
C ALA A 174 20.11 0.47 9.95
N ASP A 175 19.06 -0.15 10.50
CA ASP A 175 18.38 -1.29 9.91
C ASP A 175 17.71 -0.89 8.59
N TYR A 176 17.02 0.26 8.56
CA TYR A 176 16.44 0.81 7.35
C TYR A 176 17.48 0.99 6.24
N ARG A 177 18.65 1.56 6.56
CA ARG A 177 19.73 1.74 5.58
C ARG A 177 20.24 0.40 5.06
N ARG A 178 20.51 -0.55 5.95
CA ARG A 178 20.93 -1.92 5.58
C ARG A 178 19.95 -2.54 4.59
N ASP A 179 18.68 -2.50 4.92
CA ASP A 179 17.64 -3.21 4.18
C ASP A 179 17.25 -2.47 2.88
N GLN A 180 17.29 -1.15 2.86
CA GLN A 180 17.17 -0.37 1.65
C GLN A 180 18.29 -0.67 0.64
N ASP A 181 19.53 -0.80 1.12
CA ASP A 181 20.66 -1.17 0.26
C ASP A 181 20.46 -2.58 -0.34
N LEU A 182 19.98 -3.54 0.47
CA LEU A 182 19.66 -4.89 0.00
C LEU A 182 18.53 -4.88 -1.04
N PHE A 183 17.47 -4.12 -0.79
CA PHE A 183 16.37 -3.94 -1.74
C PHE A 183 16.86 -3.41 -3.09
N PHE A 184 17.67 -2.35 -3.10
CA PHE A 184 18.18 -1.78 -4.35
C PHE A 184 19.17 -2.69 -5.09
N VAL A 185 19.96 -3.45 -4.36
CA VAL A 185 20.84 -4.47 -4.99
C VAL A 185 20.01 -5.56 -5.66
N TRP A 186 18.99 -6.08 -4.95
CA TRP A 186 18.08 -7.07 -5.50
C TRP A 186 17.30 -6.52 -6.71
N LEU A 187 16.74 -5.30 -6.60
CA LEU A 187 15.96 -4.68 -7.65
C LEU A 187 16.76 -4.51 -8.94
N ARG A 188 17.94 -3.90 -8.87
CA ARG A 188 18.80 -3.69 -10.05
C ARG A 188 19.27 -4.98 -10.72
N LYS A 189 19.42 -6.05 -9.95
CA LYS A 189 19.82 -7.36 -10.47
C LYS A 189 18.70 -8.07 -11.22
N ASN A 190 17.49 -8.01 -10.73
CA ASN A 190 16.37 -8.84 -11.22
C ASN A 190 15.36 -8.06 -12.09
N TYR A 191 15.28 -6.75 -11.88
CA TYR A 191 14.33 -5.86 -12.56
C TYR A 191 15.02 -4.53 -12.94
N PRO A 192 16.03 -4.58 -13.87
CA PRO A 192 16.81 -3.42 -14.28
C PRO A 192 16.00 -2.34 -15.00
#